data_17961a2406a92e1f04c487c5c7a60cb1
#
_entry.id   17961a2406a92e1f04c487c5c7a60cb1
#
_cell.length_a   1.000
_cell.length_b   1.000
_cell.length_c   1.000
_cell.angle_alpha   90.00
_cell.angle_beta   90.00
_cell.angle_gamma   90.00
#
_symmetry.space_group_name_H-M   'P 1'
#
loop_
_entity.id
_entity.type
_entity.pdbx_description
1 polymer ?
#
loop_
_entity_poly.entity_id
_entity_poly.type
_entity_poly.pdbx_seq_one_letter_code
_entity_poly.pdbx_strand_id
1 'polypeptide(L)'
;MMKSIKYIQMIMMALVMGLGLTSCMDDDWKAPSGDTPAYGNNTLQEKNVISIDELKTKYGITKDIINDTVRIDDGIQIKGVVTGNDAEGNIYNEIALQDETGGILVCIAQGGLCGQIQVGQEILIDLGGLYIGAYRSQPQIGVPYTSTSTSGAKSVYPSRIARAEWQTRFKLIGKPDAKKLVAKEFDYESLKGNETELYKYAGCLVKATGVGFAKADGKTTYAPKSEGASTGYGVMRAFKNMSTGKDYTTNEFGVRTSCYSDFAAEKLPEGKLTVTGILTCYKSQKKYNATAQILMRQQSDVQQMGE
;
A
#
# COMPACT_ATOMS: atom_id res chain seq x y z
N MET A 1 -47.44 27.73 48.91
CA MET A 1 -46.03 28.02 49.18
C MET A 1 -45.07 26.92 48.66
N MET A 2 -45.32 25.64 48.91
CA MET A 2 -44.44 24.53 48.47
C MET A 2 -44.37 24.30 46.94
N LYS A 3 -45.41 24.64 46.17
CA LYS A 3 -45.36 24.49 44.68
C LYS A 3 -44.48 25.55 44.01
N SER A 4 -44.45 26.76 44.52
CA SER A 4 -43.62 27.83 43.96
C SER A 4 -42.11 27.60 44.13
N ILE A 5 -41.71 26.97 45.24
CA ILE A 5 -40.29 26.65 45.51
C ILE A 5 -39.78 25.58 44.56
N LYS A 6 -40.61 24.58 44.20
CA LYS A 6 -40.22 23.54 43.21
C LYS A 6 -40.02 24.11 41.81
N TYR A 7 -40.82 25.07 41.39
CA TYR A 7 -40.64 25.76 40.08
C TYR A 7 -39.39 26.64 40.05
N ILE A 8 -39.07 27.32 41.15
CA ILE A 8 -37.84 28.10 41.26
C ILE A 8 -36.61 27.21 41.25
N GLN A 9 -36.63 26.06 41.90
CA GLN A 9 -35.55 25.08 41.88
C GLN A 9 -35.37 24.46 40.48
N MET A 10 -36.48 24.19 39.75
CA MET A 10 -36.41 23.64 38.38
C MET A 10 -35.86 24.70 37.39
N ILE A 11 -36.23 25.96 37.54
CA ILE A 11 -35.72 27.07 36.74
C ILE A 11 -34.21 27.31 37.01
N MET A 12 -33.78 27.29 38.27
CA MET A 12 -32.37 27.37 38.63
C MET A 12 -31.55 26.22 38.07
N MET A 13 -32.09 25.00 38.12
CA MET A 13 -31.40 23.80 37.58
C MET A 13 -31.31 23.85 36.06
N ALA A 14 -32.29 24.36 35.36
CA ALA A 14 -32.27 24.62 33.92
C ALA A 14 -31.28 25.72 33.53
N LEU A 15 -31.15 26.77 34.33
CA LEU A 15 -30.19 27.85 34.11
C LEU A 15 -28.74 27.41 34.30
N VAL A 16 -28.49 26.55 35.31
CA VAL A 16 -27.14 25.98 35.57
C VAL A 16 -26.75 25.02 34.50
N MET A 17 -27.67 24.20 33.95
CA MET A 17 -27.40 23.31 32.80
C MET A 17 -27.18 24.11 31.49
N GLY A 18 -27.79 25.28 31.33
CA GLY A 18 -27.59 26.15 30.14
C GLY A 18 -26.23 26.86 30.14
N LEU A 19 -25.64 27.09 31.30
CA LEU A 19 -24.33 27.75 31.40
C LEU A 19 -23.13 26.79 31.30
N GLY A 20 -23.37 25.47 31.38
CA GLY A 20 -22.32 24.44 31.25
C GLY A 20 -22.05 23.95 29.84
N LEU A 21 -22.79 24.42 28.82
CA LEU A 21 -22.66 24.01 27.43
C LEU A 21 -21.92 25.01 26.54
N THR A 22 -21.38 26.07 27.10
CA THR A 22 -20.32 26.82 26.42
C THR A 22 -19.01 26.05 26.64
N SER A 23 -18.96 24.82 26.12
CA SER A 23 -17.71 24.17 25.81
C SER A 23 -16.95 25.12 24.89
N CYS A 24 -15.77 25.49 25.30
CA CYS A 24 -14.82 26.27 24.53
C CYS A 24 -14.66 25.69 23.13
N MET A 25 -15.55 26.03 22.24
CA MET A 25 -15.19 26.16 20.83
C MET A 25 -14.67 27.60 20.75
N ASP A 26 -13.40 27.77 21.13
CA ASP A 26 -12.66 28.94 20.71
C ASP A 26 -12.74 28.95 19.18
N ASP A 27 -13.45 29.96 18.64
CA ASP A 27 -13.50 30.24 17.20
C ASP A 27 -12.14 30.68 16.64
N ASP A 28 -11.08 30.59 17.46
CA ASP A 28 -9.68 30.80 17.07
C ASP A 28 -9.02 29.61 16.38
N TRP A 29 -9.78 28.61 15.91
CA TRP A 29 -9.29 27.71 14.90
C TRP A 29 -9.03 28.49 13.62
N LYS A 30 -7.89 29.15 13.59
CA LYS A 30 -7.31 29.57 12.32
C LYS A 30 -7.20 28.33 11.48
N ALA A 31 -8.05 28.23 10.46
CA ALA A 31 -7.81 27.27 9.39
C ALA A 31 -6.31 27.36 9.04
N PRO A 32 -5.60 26.24 8.88
CA PRO A 32 -4.19 26.30 8.53
C PRO A 32 -4.04 27.29 7.38
N SER A 33 -3.54 28.48 7.69
CA SER A 33 -3.35 29.53 6.71
C SER A 33 -2.13 29.16 5.91
N GLY A 34 -2.31 28.76 4.68
CA GLY A 34 -1.25 28.59 3.73
C GLY A 34 -1.19 27.17 3.13
N ASP A 35 -0.47 27.08 2.04
CA ASP A 35 -0.19 25.87 1.28
C ASP A 35 0.77 24.87 2.00
N THR A 36 0.99 25.05 3.31
CA THR A 36 1.87 24.17 4.10
C THR A 36 1.10 22.90 4.46
N PRO A 37 1.51 21.73 3.98
CA PRO A 37 0.88 20.46 4.31
C PRO A 37 0.85 20.20 5.82
N ALA A 38 -0.25 19.64 6.33
CA ALA A 38 -0.41 19.32 7.75
C ALA A 38 0.43 18.10 8.20
N TYR A 39 0.97 17.34 7.25
CA TYR A 39 1.67 16.08 7.50
C TYR A 39 3.08 16.10 6.94
N GLY A 40 3.95 15.32 7.57
CA GLY A 40 5.34 15.19 7.18
C GLY A 40 6.22 16.34 7.65
N ASN A 41 7.44 16.35 7.15
CA ASN A 41 8.46 17.33 7.50
C ASN A 41 8.62 18.39 6.39
N ASN A 42 7.92 19.50 6.52
CA ASN A 42 7.94 20.57 5.52
C ASN A 42 9.28 21.30 5.43
N THR A 43 10.19 21.11 6.41
CA THR A 43 11.54 21.69 6.39
C THR A 43 12.55 20.85 5.63
N LEU A 44 12.18 19.60 5.25
CA LEU A 44 13.04 18.72 4.47
C LEU A 44 13.38 19.36 3.13
N GLN A 45 14.67 19.41 2.79
CA GLN A 45 15.18 19.93 1.53
C GLN A 45 15.70 18.79 0.67
N GLU A 46 15.54 18.89 -0.64
CA GLU A 46 16.11 17.94 -1.59
C GLU A 46 17.64 18.00 -1.50
N LYS A 47 18.26 16.87 -1.18
CA LYS A 47 19.69 16.72 -1.10
C LYS A 47 20.04 15.26 -1.37
N ASN A 48 20.94 15.02 -2.34
CA ASN A 48 21.38 13.66 -2.70
C ASN A 48 20.19 12.72 -2.98
N VAL A 49 19.25 13.18 -3.80
CA VAL A 49 18.11 12.40 -4.28
C VAL A 49 18.60 11.44 -5.36
N ILE A 50 18.40 10.15 -5.15
CA ILE A 50 18.72 9.10 -6.12
C ILE A 50 17.44 8.43 -6.62
N SER A 51 17.50 7.76 -7.76
CA SER A 51 16.35 7.02 -8.28
C SER A 51 16.12 5.71 -7.53
N ILE A 52 14.91 5.16 -7.66
CA ILE A 52 14.55 3.88 -7.02
C ILE A 52 15.41 2.74 -7.56
N ASP A 53 15.72 2.73 -8.85
CA ASP A 53 16.58 1.69 -9.44
C ASP A 53 18.04 1.84 -8.98
N GLU A 54 18.54 3.07 -8.90
CA GLU A 54 19.87 3.35 -8.34
C GLU A 54 19.95 2.91 -6.87
N LEU A 55 18.92 3.19 -6.07
CA LEU A 55 18.84 2.73 -4.69
C LEU A 55 18.91 1.21 -4.59
N LYS A 56 18.11 0.48 -5.38
CA LYS A 56 18.14 -0.99 -5.42
C LYS A 56 19.51 -1.51 -5.82
N THR A 57 20.09 -0.94 -6.86
CA THR A 57 21.41 -1.33 -7.39
C THR A 57 22.52 -1.08 -6.38
N LYS A 58 22.55 0.11 -5.75
CA LYS A 58 23.56 0.49 -4.76
C LYS A 58 23.62 -0.48 -3.58
N TYR A 59 22.47 -0.98 -3.13
CA TYR A 59 22.36 -1.89 -1.99
C TYR A 59 22.21 -3.36 -2.40
N GLY A 60 22.40 -3.69 -3.67
CA GLY A 60 22.40 -5.07 -4.17
C GLY A 60 21.05 -5.79 -4.05
N ILE A 61 19.95 -5.06 -4.13
CA ILE A 61 18.60 -5.63 -4.02
C ILE A 61 18.20 -6.26 -5.34
N THR A 62 18.17 -7.60 -5.38
CA THR A 62 17.91 -8.39 -6.58
C THR A 62 16.81 -9.42 -6.37
N LYS A 63 16.33 -10.00 -7.47
CA LYS A 63 15.33 -11.11 -7.47
C LYS A 63 15.77 -12.35 -6.65
N ASP A 64 17.07 -12.51 -6.38
CA ASP A 64 17.62 -13.68 -5.68
C ASP A 64 17.62 -13.52 -4.16
N ILE A 65 17.31 -12.32 -3.67
CA ILE A 65 17.13 -12.02 -2.26
C ILE A 65 15.71 -12.39 -1.85
N ILE A 66 15.56 -13.34 -0.92
CA ILE A 66 14.25 -13.72 -0.38
C ILE A 66 13.87 -12.85 0.81
N ASN A 67 14.71 -12.84 1.83
CA ASN A 67 14.57 -11.98 3.00
C ASN A 67 15.98 -11.51 3.37
N ASP A 68 16.17 -10.20 3.36
CA ASP A 68 17.41 -9.55 3.76
C ASP A 68 17.16 -8.07 4.03
N THR A 69 18.09 -7.43 4.69
CA THR A 69 17.99 -6.00 5.01
C THR A 69 19.38 -5.38 5.13
N VAL A 70 19.57 -4.23 4.50
CA VAL A 70 20.81 -3.45 4.52
C VAL A 70 20.49 -2.04 4.97
N ARG A 71 21.30 -1.48 5.87
CA ARG A 71 21.14 -0.09 6.33
C ARG A 71 21.49 0.87 5.20
N ILE A 72 20.64 1.86 5.00
CA ILE A 72 20.88 2.94 4.03
C ILE A 72 21.77 4.01 4.66
N ASP A 73 22.75 4.47 3.89
CA ASP A 73 23.67 5.52 4.30
C ASP A 73 22.93 6.83 4.62
N ASP A 74 23.50 7.61 5.54
CA ASP A 74 22.90 8.88 5.93
C ASP A 74 22.93 9.89 4.77
N GLY A 75 21.86 10.69 4.67
CA GLY A 75 21.71 11.73 3.68
C GLY A 75 21.25 11.28 2.30
N ILE A 76 20.89 10.00 2.12
CA ILE A 76 20.26 9.51 0.88
C ILE A 76 18.76 9.78 0.94
N GLN A 77 18.24 10.30 -0.16
CA GLN A 77 16.82 10.57 -0.35
C GLN A 77 16.31 9.93 -1.64
N ILE A 78 15.03 9.63 -1.69
CA ILE A 78 14.30 9.30 -2.92
C ILE A 78 13.10 10.22 -3.09
N LYS A 79 12.69 10.41 -4.33
CA LYS A 79 11.50 11.16 -4.69
C LYS A 79 10.66 10.35 -5.68
N GLY A 80 9.35 10.32 -5.48
CA GLY A 80 8.47 9.58 -6.37
C GLY A 80 7.01 9.89 -6.12
N VAL A 81 6.16 9.30 -6.93
CA VAL A 81 4.70 9.40 -6.84
C VAL A 81 4.15 8.22 -6.08
N VAL A 82 3.27 8.47 -5.12
CA VAL A 82 2.54 7.42 -4.40
C VAL A 82 1.51 6.82 -5.35
N THR A 83 1.68 5.55 -5.68
CA THR A 83 0.85 4.81 -6.62
C THR A 83 -0.16 3.89 -5.95
N GLY A 84 0.03 3.61 -4.65
CA GLY A 84 -0.87 2.79 -3.85
C GLY A 84 -0.76 3.13 -2.36
N ASN A 85 -1.88 3.03 -1.65
CA ASN A 85 -2.00 3.23 -0.21
C ASN A 85 -3.14 2.35 0.35
N ASP A 86 -3.53 2.58 1.59
CA ASP A 86 -4.50 1.77 2.34
C ASP A 86 -5.98 2.19 2.17
N ALA A 87 -6.36 2.89 1.09
CA ALA A 87 -7.68 3.48 0.93
C ALA A 87 -8.84 2.47 1.06
N GLU A 88 -8.74 1.29 0.45
CA GLU A 88 -9.73 0.19 0.57
C GLU A 88 -9.16 -1.04 1.30
N GLY A 89 -8.13 -0.87 2.11
CA GLY A 89 -7.62 -1.87 3.04
C GLY A 89 -6.94 -3.11 2.43
N ASN A 90 -6.72 -3.15 1.12
CA ASN A 90 -5.96 -4.25 0.50
C ASN A 90 -4.45 -4.05 0.67
N ILE A 91 -3.96 -2.84 0.52
CA ILE A 91 -2.62 -2.42 0.91
C ILE A 91 -2.71 -1.99 2.37
N TYR A 92 -1.82 -2.46 3.24
CA TYR A 92 -1.94 -2.23 4.67
C TYR A 92 -0.60 -1.96 5.34
N ASN A 93 -0.52 -0.83 6.07
CA ASN A 93 0.71 -0.38 6.74
C ASN A 93 1.89 -0.17 5.79
N GLU A 94 1.60 0.23 4.57
CA GLU A 94 2.60 0.54 3.54
C GLU A 94 2.02 1.47 2.49
N ILE A 95 2.91 2.11 1.74
CA ILE A 95 2.60 2.79 0.50
C ILE A 95 3.45 2.22 -0.62
N ALA A 96 2.94 2.24 -1.84
CA ALA A 96 3.73 2.00 -3.04
C ALA A 96 4.21 3.33 -3.59
N LEU A 97 5.52 3.45 -3.81
CA LEU A 97 6.18 4.62 -4.39
C LEU A 97 6.78 4.24 -5.73
N GLN A 98 6.62 5.09 -6.73
CA GLN A 98 7.16 4.88 -8.07
C GLN A 98 7.79 6.16 -8.61
N ASP A 99 8.93 6.01 -9.27
CA ASP A 99 9.55 7.01 -10.13
C ASP A 99 9.63 6.49 -11.59
N GLU A 100 10.32 7.20 -12.45
CA GLU A 100 10.50 6.80 -13.86
C GLU A 100 11.27 5.48 -14.00
N THR A 101 12.14 5.15 -13.05
CA THR A 101 13.04 3.99 -13.08
C THR A 101 12.41 2.72 -12.53
N GLY A 102 11.57 2.83 -11.52
CA GLY A 102 10.98 1.66 -10.86
C GLY A 102 9.99 1.97 -9.75
N GLY A 103 9.60 0.92 -9.03
CA GLY A 103 8.72 1.01 -7.87
C GLY A 103 9.31 0.34 -6.63
N ILE A 104 8.85 0.74 -5.45
CA ILE A 104 9.24 0.17 -4.16
C ILE A 104 8.11 0.32 -3.14
N LEU A 105 8.02 -0.61 -2.20
CA LEU A 105 7.12 -0.47 -1.06
C LEU A 105 7.83 0.23 0.11
N VAL A 106 7.12 1.10 0.81
CA VAL A 106 7.59 1.72 2.06
C VAL A 106 6.66 1.29 3.18
N CYS A 107 7.21 0.54 4.13
CA CYS A 107 6.44 -0.04 5.23
C CYS A 107 6.34 0.95 6.41
N ILE A 108 5.12 1.21 6.89
CA ILE A 108 4.83 2.24 7.89
C ILE A 108 3.86 1.68 8.94
N ALA A 109 4.17 1.80 10.22
CA ALA A 109 3.33 1.35 11.34
C ALA A 109 2.16 2.33 11.57
N GLN A 110 1.33 2.53 10.53
CA GLN A 110 0.20 3.44 10.60
C GLN A 110 -0.90 3.00 9.63
N GLY A 111 -2.14 2.97 10.10
CA GLY A 111 -3.32 2.87 9.26
C GLY A 111 -3.89 4.25 8.92
N GLY A 112 -4.74 4.34 7.90
CA GLY A 112 -5.32 5.59 7.42
C GLY A 112 -4.30 6.48 6.70
N LEU A 113 -3.28 5.89 6.09
CA LEU A 113 -2.27 6.60 5.30
C LEU A 113 -2.91 7.37 4.14
N CYS A 114 -3.99 6.86 3.58
CA CYS A 114 -4.74 7.51 2.49
C CYS A 114 -5.27 8.90 2.84
N GLY A 115 -5.57 9.15 4.12
CA GLY A 115 -5.98 10.48 4.61
C GLY A 115 -4.84 11.49 4.70
N GLN A 116 -3.59 11.04 4.68
CA GLN A 116 -2.41 11.89 4.78
C GLN A 116 -1.63 11.98 3.47
N ILE A 117 -1.52 10.85 2.77
CA ILE A 117 -0.72 10.70 1.55
C ILE A 117 -1.61 10.05 0.50
N GLN A 118 -2.20 10.87 -0.35
CA GLN A 118 -3.12 10.41 -1.39
C GLN A 118 -2.37 9.76 -2.56
N VAL A 119 -3.04 8.86 -3.26
CA VAL A 119 -2.53 8.33 -4.54
C VAL A 119 -2.42 9.48 -5.55
N GLY A 120 -1.30 9.55 -6.27
CA GLY A 120 -0.94 10.68 -7.14
C GLY A 120 -0.13 11.78 -6.44
N GLN A 121 0.07 11.69 -5.13
CA GLN A 121 0.91 12.62 -4.39
C GLN A 121 2.39 12.32 -4.65
N GLU A 122 3.14 13.32 -5.05
CA GLU A 122 4.60 13.25 -5.09
C GLU A 122 5.16 13.51 -3.69
N ILE A 123 6.12 12.69 -3.26
CA ILE A 123 6.77 12.83 -1.96
C ILE A 123 8.28 12.72 -2.08
N LEU A 124 8.98 13.44 -1.21
CA LEU A 124 10.40 13.28 -0.93
C LEU A 124 10.55 12.50 0.37
N ILE A 125 11.43 11.49 0.41
CA ILE A 125 11.69 10.69 1.59
C ILE A 125 13.18 10.74 1.94
N ASP A 126 13.50 11.08 3.18
CA ASP A 126 14.82 10.91 3.77
C ASP A 126 14.97 9.46 4.26
N LEU A 127 15.89 8.74 3.65
CA LEU A 127 16.15 7.33 3.92
C LEU A 127 17.29 7.09 4.89
N GLY A 128 18.05 8.11 5.24
CA GLY A 128 19.24 7.97 6.08
C GLY A 128 18.96 7.21 7.38
N GLY A 129 19.64 6.09 7.60
CA GLY A 129 19.45 5.23 8.77
C GLY A 129 18.29 4.26 8.72
N LEU A 130 17.37 4.37 7.73
CA LEU A 130 16.41 3.34 7.40
C LEU A 130 17.10 2.15 6.73
N TYR A 131 16.33 1.14 6.39
CA TYR A 131 16.82 -0.08 5.77
C TYR A 131 16.07 -0.38 4.48
N ILE A 132 16.82 -0.82 3.47
CA ILE A 132 16.28 -1.42 2.25
C ILE A 132 16.55 -2.90 2.27
N GLY A 133 15.68 -3.68 1.65
CA GLY A 133 15.85 -5.12 1.53
C GLY A 133 14.69 -5.76 0.81
N ALA A 134 14.44 -7.03 1.11
CA ALA A 134 13.31 -7.75 0.54
C ALA A 134 12.56 -8.56 1.60
N TYR A 135 11.26 -8.65 1.42
CA TYR A 135 10.41 -9.64 2.09
C TYR A 135 9.81 -10.57 1.03
N ARG A 136 10.19 -11.84 1.09
CA ARG A 136 9.76 -12.84 0.11
C ARG A 136 10.06 -12.41 -1.35
N SER A 137 11.19 -11.79 -1.56
CA SER A 137 11.69 -11.16 -2.80
C SER A 137 11.01 -9.85 -3.20
N GLN A 138 10.01 -9.36 -2.49
CA GLN A 138 9.47 -8.04 -2.76
C GLN A 138 10.40 -6.97 -2.18
N PRO A 139 10.94 -6.04 -3.00
CA PRO A 139 11.75 -4.91 -2.51
C PRO A 139 10.94 -3.98 -1.63
N GLN A 140 11.48 -3.63 -0.48
CA GLN A 140 10.81 -2.70 0.43
C GLN A 140 11.78 -1.93 1.33
N ILE A 141 11.33 -0.77 1.81
CA ILE A 141 12.03 0.10 2.75
C ILE A 141 11.31 0.03 4.10
N GLY A 142 12.08 0.06 5.18
CA GLY A 142 11.53 0.06 6.52
C GLY A 142 12.60 0.03 7.60
N VAL A 143 12.30 -0.62 8.72
CA VAL A 143 13.23 -0.92 9.80
C VAL A 143 13.41 -2.44 9.93
N PRO A 144 14.54 -2.95 10.43
CA PRO A 144 14.78 -4.39 10.53
C PRO A 144 13.75 -5.06 11.43
N TYR A 145 13.20 -6.16 10.97
CA TYR A 145 12.34 -7.03 11.76
C TYR A 145 12.82 -8.47 11.65
N THR A 146 12.97 -9.13 12.78
CA THR A 146 13.31 -10.55 12.84
C THR A 146 12.08 -11.38 13.11
N SER A 147 11.68 -12.19 12.14
CA SER A 147 10.65 -13.22 12.34
C SER A 147 11.32 -14.56 12.69
N THR A 148 10.67 -15.33 13.55
CA THR A 148 11.11 -16.69 13.91
C THR A 148 10.01 -17.66 13.49
N SER A 149 10.35 -18.66 12.66
CA SER A 149 9.43 -19.70 12.25
C SER A 149 9.15 -20.67 13.41
N THR A 150 8.14 -21.51 13.26
CA THR A 150 7.84 -22.59 14.23
C THR A 150 8.99 -23.59 14.40
N SER A 151 9.85 -23.73 13.39
CA SER A 151 11.08 -24.55 13.46
C SER A 151 12.27 -23.82 14.08
N GLY A 152 12.11 -22.57 14.55
CA GLY A 152 13.19 -21.77 15.13
C GLY A 152 14.06 -21.02 14.11
N ALA A 153 13.85 -21.19 12.81
CA ALA A 153 14.60 -20.47 11.78
C ALA A 153 14.26 -18.98 11.79
N LYS A 154 15.30 -18.15 11.81
CA LYS A 154 15.17 -16.69 11.81
C LYS A 154 15.27 -16.13 10.40
N SER A 155 14.44 -15.12 10.10
CA SER A 155 14.50 -14.32 8.87
C SER A 155 14.44 -12.85 9.24
N VAL A 156 15.33 -12.06 8.64
CA VAL A 156 15.36 -10.60 8.82
C VAL A 156 14.95 -9.93 7.52
N TYR A 157 14.12 -8.90 7.61
CA TYR A 157 13.65 -8.13 6.46
C TYR A 157 13.21 -6.72 6.90
N PRO A 158 13.16 -5.73 6.00
CA PRO A 158 12.61 -4.42 6.34
C PRO A 158 11.14 -4.55 6.71
N SER A 159 10.72 -3.87 7.76
CA SER A 159 9.35 -3.82 8.23
C SER A 159 8.98 -2.38 8.61
N ARG A 160 7.93 -2.20 9.33
CA ARG A 160 7.21 -0.95 9.53
C ARG A 160 8.01 0.10 10.29
N ILE A 161 8.24 1.25 9.67
CA ILE A 161 8.78 2.46 10.31
C ILE A 161 7.75 2.96 11.33
N ALA A 162 8.17 3.30 12.54
CA ALA A 162 7.27 3.83 13.56
C ALA A 162 6.61 5.14 13.09
N ARG A 163 5.32 5.32 13.40
CA ARG A 163 4.55 6.49 12.96
C ARG A 163 5.24 7.83 13.25
N ALA A 164 5.78 7.99 14.47
CA ALA A 164 6.44 9.23 14.87
C ALA A 164 7.69 9.50 14.02
N GLU A 165 8.48 8.47 13.74
CA GLU A 165 9.66 8.58 12.89
C GLU A 165 9.25 8.87 11.44
N TRP A 166 8.24 8.19 10.90
CA TRP A 166 7.75 8.42 9.54
C TRP A 166 7.40 9.88 9.30
N GLN A 167 6.70 10.54 10.25
CA GLN A 167 6.30 11.94 10.11
C GLN A 167 7.51 12.91 9.99
N THR A 168 8.69 12.52 10.42
CA THR A 168 9.92 13.34 10.26
C THR A 168 10.67 13.06 8.96
N ARG A 169 10.33 11.96 8.26
CA ARG A 169 11.10 11.41 7.13
C ARG A 169 10.59 11.82 5.76
N PHE A 170 9.36 12.29 5.63
CA PHE A 170 8.81 12.62 4.32
C PHE A 170 8.32 14.06 4.22
N LYS A 171 8.27 14.57 3.00
CA LYS A 171 7.68 15.85 2.65
C LYS A 171 6.75 15.66 1.46
N LEU A 172 5.54 16.22 1.56
CA LEU A 172 4.60 16.29 0.44
C LEU A 172 5.06 17.37 -0.56
N ILE A 173 5.06 17.05 -1.86
CA ILE A 173 5.46 17.97 -2.93
C ILE A 173 4.23 18.29 -3.78
N GLY A 174 3.81 19.55 -3.77
CA GLY A 174 2.61 19.99 -4.49
C GLY A 174 1.33 19.31 -4.01
N LYS A 175 0.36 19.21 -4.91
CA LYS A 175 -0.93 18.55 -4.66
C LYS A 175 -0.97 17.18 -5.38
N PRO A 176 -1.80 16.24 -4.92
CA PRO A 176 -2.02 14.98 -5.64
C PRO A 176 -2.51 15.25 -7.06
N ASP A 177 -1.95 14.53 -8.03
CA ASP A 177 -2.34 14.64 -9.44
C ASP A 177 -2.44 13.24 -10.05
N ALA A 178 -3.65 12.85 -10.43
CA ALA A 178 -3.92 11.56 -11.09
C ALA A 178 -3.17 11.40 -12.41
N LYS A 179 -2.79 12.49 -13.09
CA LYS A 179 -1.99 12.44 -14.33
C LYS A 179 -0.57 11.93 -14.12
N LYS A 180 -0.06 11.99 -12.88
CA LYS A 180 1.24 11.42 -12.51
C LYS A 180 1.22 9.91 -12.33
N LEU A 181 0.03 9.29 -12.32
CA LEU A 181 -0.13 7.84 -12.19
C LEU A 181 0.10 7.16 -13.53
N VAL A 182 1.32 6.73 -13.77
CA VAL A 182 1.69 6.01 -15.00
C VAL A 182 1.74 4.52 -14.69
N ALA A 183 0.68 3.78 -15.08
CA ALA A 183 0.68 2.34 -15.01
C ALA A 183 1.50 1.77 -16.17
N LYS A 184 2.46 0.89 -15.86
CA LYS A 184 3.24 0.17 -16.88
C LYS A 184 2.37 -0.95 -17.46
N GLU A 185 2.33 -1.09 -18.77
CA GLU A 185 1.69 -2.26 -19.41
C GLU A 185 2.38 -3.54 -18.93
N PHE A 186 1.60 -4.54 -18.56
CA PHE A 186 2.09 -5.78 -17.98
C PHE A 186 1.52 -7.00 -18.70
N ASP A 187 2.38 -7.65 -19.46
CA ASP A 187 2.10 -8.91 -20.14
C ASP A 187 2.90 -10.05 -19.48
N TYR A 188 2.20 -10.83 -18.65
CA TYR A 188 2.84 -11.95 -17.94
C TYR A 188 3.37 -13.03 -18.88
N GLU A 189 2.71 -13.32 -20.00
CA GLU A 189 3.19 -14.37 -20.94
C GLU A 189 4.53 -14.02 -21.55
N SER A 190 4.77 -12.74 -21.87
CA SER A 190 6.06 -12.29 -22.41
C SER A 190 7.20 -12.33 -21.38
N LEU A 191 6.85 -12.27 -20.09
CA LEU A 191 7.79 -12.23 -18.96
C LEU A 191 7.98 -13.61 -18.29
N LYS A 192 7.13 -14.56 -18.63
CA LYS A 192 7.15 -15.90 -18.03
C LYS A 192 8.49 -16.60 -18.27
N GLY A 193 9.13 -17.03 -17.18
CA GLY A 193 10.47 -17.64 -17.23
C GLY A 193 11.63 -16.64 -17.28
N ASN A 194 11.35 -15.35 -17.41
CA ASN A 194 12.37 -14.29 -17.31
C ASN A 194 12.17 -13.47 -16.02
N GLU A 195 12.59 -14.04 -14.91
CA GLU A 195 12.43 -13.39 -13.59
C GLU A 195 13.17 -12.06 -13.48
N THR A 196 14.25 -11.86 -14.21
CA THR A 196 15.00 -10.60 -14.20
C THR A 196 14.16 -9.46 -14.77
N GLU A 197 13.47 -9.70 -15.88
CA GLU A 197 12.56 -8.72 -16.46
C GLU A 197 11.30 -8.55 -15.59
N LEU A 198 10.72 -9.64 -15.09
CA LEU A 198 9.57 -9.57 -14.18
C LEU A 198 9.88 -8.70 -12.96
N TYR A 199 11.07 -8.85 -12.37
CA TYR A 199 11.47 -8.14 -11.16
C TYR A 199 11.59 -6.62 -11.34
N LYS A 200 11.77 -6.12 -12.55
CA LYS A 200 11.76 -4.67 -12.86
C LYS A 200 10.40 -4.01 -12.57
N TYR A 201 9.33 -4.81 -12.56
CA TYR A 201 7.98 -4.34 -12.24
C TYR A 201 7.66 -4.41 -10.73
N ALA A 202 8.50 -5.02 -9.90
CA ALA A 202 8.25 -5.17 -8.48
C ALA A 202 8.11 -3.82 -7.77
N GLY A 203 6.94 -3.57 -7.17
CA GLY A 203 6.56 -2.31 -6.55
C GLY A 203 5.97 -1.27 -7.50
N CYS A 204 5.93 -1.53 -8.81
CA CYS A 204 5.35 -0.62 -9.79
C CYS A 204 3.83 -0.75 -9.87
N LEU A 205 3.18 0.36 -10.22
CA LEU A 205 1.81 0.36 -10.73
C LEU A 205 1.82 -0.27 -12.14
N VAL A 206 1.05 -1.34 -12.30
CA VAL A 206 0.93 -2.06 -13.58
C VAL A 206 -0.51 -2.13 -14.04
N LYS A 207 -0.68 -2.39 -15.34
CA LYS A 207 -1.96 -2.62 -15.97
C LYS A 207 -1.88 -3.89 -16.82
N ALA A 208 -2.57 -4.96 -16.38
CA ALA A 208 -2.71 -6.22 -17.11
C ALA A 208 -4.02 -6.21 -17.91
N THR A 209 -3.91 -6.30 -19.23
CA THR A 209 -5.04 -6.22 -20.15
C THR A 209 -5.30 -7.58 -20.78
N GLY A 210 -6.57 -7.93 -20.99
CA GLY A 210 -6.94 -9.19 -21.63
C GLY A 210 -6.89 -10.40 -20.71
N VAL A 211 -6.95 -10.17 -19.40
CA VAL A 211 -7.04 -11.22 -18.37
C VAL A 211 -8.52 -11.44 -17.98
N GLY A 212 -8.80 -12.58 -17.37
CA GLY A 212 -10.03 -12.88 -16.63
C GLY A 212 -9.67 -13.64 -15.36
N PHE A 213 -10.62 -13.92 -14.48
CA PHE A 213 -10.38 -14.79 -13.35
C PHE A 213 -10.64 -16.25 -13.69
N ALA A 214 -9.72 -17.15 -13.36
CA ALA A 214 -9.86 -18.59 -13.63
C ALA A 214 -11.07 -19.21 -12.90
N LYS A 215 -11.51 -18.62 -11.79
CA LYS A 215 -12.66 -19.06 -10.99
C LYS A 215 -13.80 -18.03 -10.91
N ALA A 216 -14.02 -17.26 -11.98
CA ALA A 216 -15.19 -16.40 -12.07
C ALA A 216 -16.43 -17.25 -12.42
N ASP A 217 -17.14 -17.72 -11.41
CA ASP A 217 -18.29 -18.64 -11.49
C ASP A 217 -19.59 -18.03 -10.94
N GLY A 218 -19.60 -16.70 -10.76
CA GLY A 218 -20.73 -15.96 -10.19
C GLY A 218 -20.92 -16.17 -8.68
N LYS A 219 -20.06 -16.95 -8.00
CA LYS A 219 -20.13 -17.27 -6.57
C LYS A 219 -18.85 -16.98 -5.83
N THR A 220 -17.69 -17.28 -6.43
CA THR A 220 -16.38 -17.08 -5.83
C THR A 220 -16.11 -15.59 -5.60
N THR A 221 -15.69 -15.26 -4.38
CA THR A 221 -15.34 -13.89 -3.97
C THR A 221 -13.84 -13.67 -3.96
N TYR A 222 -13.39 -12.40 -3.87
CA TYR A 222 -11.96 -12.08 -3.86
C TYR A 222 -11.23 -12.74 -2.70
N ALA A 223 -11.69 -12.53 -1.45
CA ALA A 223 -10.95 -13.02 -0.27
C ALA A 223 -11.87 -13.35 0.92
N PRO A 224 -12.60 -14.47 0.91
CA PRO A 224 -13.40 -14.86 2.05
C PRO A 224 -12.49 -15.20 3.24
N LYS A 225 -12.87 -14.80 4.46
CA LYS A 225 -12.09 -15.03 5.68
C LYS A 225 -11.80 -16.52 5.93
N SER A 226 -12.72 -17.40 5.53
CA SER A 226 -12.55 -18.86 5.65
C SER A 226 -11.35 -19.41 4.90
N GLU A 227 -11.01 -18.83 3.73
CA GLU A 227 -9.82 -19.20 2.97
C GLU A 227 -8.58 -18.47 3.48
N GLY A 228 -8.72 -17.24 4.01
CA GLY A 228 -7.62 -16.42 4.48
C GLY A 228 -6.92 -16.91 5.73
N ALA A 229 -7.61 -17.65 6.60
CA ALA A 229 -7.08 -18.09 7.89
C ALA A 229 -5.79 -18.90 7.78
N SER A 230 -5.63 -19.72 6.72
CA SER A 230 -4.42 -20.51 6.47
C SER A 230 -3.32 -19.79 5.67
N THR A 231 -3.61 -18.60 5.13
CA THR A 231 -2.74 -17.86 4.20
C THR A 231 -2.31 -16.50 4.72
N GLY A 232 -2.42 -16.26 6.03
CA GLY A 232 -2.10 -14.97 6.64
C GLY A 232 -3.10 -13.88 6.25
N TYR A 233 -4.37 -14.25 6.09
CA TYR A 233 -5.48 -13.38 5.73
C TYR A 233 -5.34 -12.65 4.37
N GLY A 234 -4.61 -13.27 3.43
CA GLY A 234 -4.58 -12.83 2.04
C GLY A 234 -4.84 -13.99 1.10
N VAL A 235 -5.76 -13.83 0.18
CA VAL A 235 -6.17 -14.87 -0.79
C VAL A 235 -5.64 -14.53 -2.17
N MET A 236 -5.10 -15.54 -2.87
CA MET A 236 -4.64 -15.42 -4.24
C MET A 236 -5.71 -15.92 -5.21
N ARG A 237 -6.12 -15.09 -6.15
CA ARG A 237 -7.03 -15.46 -7.26
C ARG A 237 -6.26 -15.45 -8.56
N ALA A 238 -6.09 -16.63 -9.13
CA ALA A 238 -5.38 -16.79 -10.38
C ALA A 238 -6.14 -16.17 -11.55
N PHE A 239 -5.40 -15.60 -12.47
CA PHE A 239 -5.94 -15.13 -13.73
C PHE A 239 -6.08 -16.26 -14.76
N LYS A 240 -6.80 -15.94 -15.81
CA LYS A 240 -6.92 -16.67 -17.06
C LYS A 240 -6.50 -15.75 -18.20
N ASN A 241 -5.70 -16.26 -19.11
CA ASN A 241 -5.41 -15.56 -20.36
C ASN A 241 -6.63 -15.68 -21.29
N MET A 242 -7.31 -14.58 -21.52
CA MET A 242 -8.56 -14.57 -22.28
C MET A 242 -8.36 -14.73 -23.79
N SER A 243 -7.13 -14.56 -24.29
CA SER A 243 -6.80 -14.78 -25.70
C SER A 243 -6.53 -16.26 -26.01
N THR A 244 -5.90 -16.99 -25.08
CA THR A 244 -5.54 -18.41 -25.26
C THR A 244 -6.47 -19.37 -24.54
N GLY A 245 -7.30 -18.86 -23.61
CA GLY A 245 -8.16 -19.66 -22.74
C GLY A 245 -7.42 -20.39 -21.61
N LYS A 246 -6.10 -20.17 -21.45
CA LYS A 246 -5.28 -20.85 -20.47
C LYS A 246 -5.42 -20.23 -19.07
N ASP A 247 -5.70 -21.08 -18.09
CA ASP A 247 -5.65 -20.67 -16.68
C ASP A 247 -4.20 -20.62 -16.18
N TYR A 248 -3.87 -19.55 -15.42
CA TYR A 248 -2.67 -19.54 -14.59
C TYR A 248 -2.96 -20.22 -13.25
N THR A 249 -1.92 -20.60 -12.55
CA THR A 249 -2.03 -21.09 -11.18
C THR A 249 -1.85 -19.93 -10.17
N THR A 250 -2.27 -20.15 -8.94
CA THR A 250 -2.07 -19.21 -7.83
C THR A 250 -0.59 -18.98 -7.48
N ASN A 251 0.33 -19.79 -8.02
CA ASN A 251 1.78 -19.64 -7.89
C ASN A 251 2.41 -18.97 -9.13
N GLU A 252 1.64 -18.60 -10.12
CA GLU A 252 2.12 -17.95 -11.33
C GLU A 252 1.70 -16.48 -11.36
N PHE A 253 0.41 -16.22 -11.62
CA PHE A 253 -0.08 -14.87 -11.85
C PHE A 253 -1.54 -14.69 -11.43
N GLY A 254 -1.84 -13.58 -10.75
CA GLY A 254 -3.19 -13.24 -10.33
C GLY A 254 -3.25 -12.02 -9.40
N VAL A 255 -4.40 -11.81 -8.78
CA VAL A 255 -4.55 -10.80 -7.71
C VAL A 255 -4.38 -11.45 -6.35
N ARG A 256 -3.72 -10.72 -5.45
CA ARG A 256 -3.71 -11.04 -4.03
C ARG A 256 -4.56 -10.02 -3.28
N THR A 257 -5.56 -10.51 -2.57
CA THR A 257 -6.52 -9.68 -1.86
C THR A 257 -6.49 -9.98 -0.37
N SER A 258 -6.43 -8.95 0.46
CA SER A 258 -6.58 -9.05 1.90
C SER A 258 -8.03 -9.40 2.25
N CYS A 259 -8.25 -10.30 3.22
CA CYS A 259 -9.59 -10.58 3.77
C CYS A 259 -10.18 -9.39 4.53
N TYR A 260 -9.42 -8.33 4.71
CA TYR A 260 -9.83 -7.08 5.36
C TYR A 260 -10.06 -5.94 4.39
N SER A 261 -9.85 -6.16 3.07
CA SER A 261 -10.18 -5.14 2.08
C SER A 261 -11.69 -4.94 1.96
N ASP A 262 -12.11 -3.75 1.63
CA ASP A 262 -13.53 -3.37 1.50
C ASP A 262 -14.25 -4.21 0.44
N PHE A 263 -13.51 -4.66 -0.59
CA PHE A 263 -14.03 -5.52 -1.67
C PHE A 263 -13.76 -7.03 -1.48
N ALA A 264 -13.27 -7.47 -0.32
CA ALA A 264 -12.94 -8.89 -0.07
C ALA A 264 -14.11 -9.85 -0.31
N ALA A 265 -15.34 -9.41 0.01
CA ALA A 265 -16.57 -10.17 -0.13
C ALA A 265 -17.23 -10.03 -1.51
N GLU A 266 -16.72 -9.15 -2.37
CA GLU A 266 -17.24 -8.96 -3.71
C GLU A 266 -16.93 -10.18 -4.59
N LYS A 267 -17.84 -10.50 -5.51
CA LYS A 267 -17.67 -11.60 -6.45
C LYS A 267 -16.63 -11.26 -7.50
N LEU A 268 -15.90 -12.28 -7.94
CA LEU A 268 -15.00 -12.14 -9.08
C LEU A 268 -15.78 -11.79 -10.34
N PRO A 269 -15.45 -10.72 -11.05
CA PRO A 269 -16.09 -10.38 -12.31
C PRO A 269 -15.74 -11.39 -13.39
N GLU A 270 -16.72 -11.72 -14.21
CA GLU A 270 -16.58 -12.61 -15.37
C GLU A 270 -16.12 -11.83 -16.61
N GLY A 271 -15.64 -12.55 -17.61
CA GLY A 271 -15.30 -11.99 -18.91
C GLY A 271 -13.87 -11.46 -19.01
N LYS A 272 -13.64 -10.65 -20.04
CA LYS A 272 -12.34 -10.08 -20.38
C LYS A 272 -12.15 -8.75 -19.66
N LEU A 273 -11.05 -8.63 -18.92
CA LEU A 273 -10.80 -7.55 -17.98
C LEU A 273 -9.48 -6.84 -18.28
N THR A 274 -9.44 -5.59 -17.85
CA THR A 274 -8.20 -4.86 -17.54
C THR A 274 -8.10 -4.73 -16.03
N VAL A 275 -6.97 -5.13 -15.46
CA VAL A 275 -6.71 -5.07 -14.01
C VAL A 275 -5.49 -4.21 -13.75
N THR A 276 -5.68 -3.16 -12.95
CA THR A 276 -4.61 -2.24 -12.52
C THR A 276 -4.26 -2.53 -11.05
N GLY A 277 -3.03 -2.29 -10.64
CA GLY A 277 -2.62 -2.43 -9.24
C GLY A 277 -1.11 -2.48 -9.09
N ILE A 278 -0.65 -2.63 -7.86
CA ILE A 278 0.78 -2.71 -7.55
C ILE A 278 1.26 -4.14 -7.77
N LEU A 279 2.25 -4.31 -8.65
CA LEU A 279 2.85 -5.62 -8.82
C LEU A 279 3.79 -5.94 -7.67
N THR A 280 3.58 -7.09 -7.05
CA THR A 280 4.51 -7.68 -6.09
C THR A 280 5.04 -9.01 -6.61
N CYS A 281 6.32 -9.26 -6.33
CA CYS A 281 7.00 -10.52 -6.65
C CYS A 281 7.16 -11.33 -5.38
N TYR A 282 6.45 -12.46 -5.27
CA TYR A 282 6.50 -13.30 -4.08
C TYR A 282 7.24 -14.60 -4.32
N LYS A 283 8.26 -14.88 -3.51
CA LYS A 283 8.98 -16.18 -3.48
C LYS A 283 8.93 -16.78 -2.09
N SER A 284 8.47 -18.00 -1.97
CA SER A 284 8.54 -18.73 -0.69
C SER A 284 9.95 -19.25 -0.40
N GLN A 285 10.72 -19.65 -1.43
CA GLN A 285 12.08 -20.16 -1.37
C GLN A 285 12.84 -19.83 -2.67
N LYS A 286 14.19 -19.80 -2.62
CA LYS A 286 15.05 -19.51 -3.79
C LYS A 286 14.80 -20.42 -5.00
N LYS A 287 14.48 -21.68 -4.75
CA LYS A 287 14.29 -22.70 -5.81
C LYS A 287 13.00 -22.52 -6.61
N TYR A 288 12.06 -21.71 -6.14
CA TYR A 288 10.80 -21.48 -6.82
C TYR A 288 10.86 -20.19 -7.65
N ASN A 289 10.09 -20.17 -8.72
CA ASN A 289 9.86 -18.94 -9.49
C ASN A 289 9.04 -17.94 -8.68
N ALA A 290 9.22 -16.67 -8.98
CA ALA A 290 8.42 -15.62 -8.37
C ALA A 290 6.97 -15.69 -8.85
N THR A 291 6.02 -15.65 -7.91
CA THR A 291 4.62 -15.41 -8.21
C THR A 291 4.43 -13.92 -8.49
N ALA A 292 3.88 -13.58 -9.64
CA ALA A 292 3.46 -12.22 -9.95
C ALA A 292 2.07 -11.96 -9.33
N GLN A 293 2.02 -11.09 -8.33
CA GLN A 293 0.79 -10.76 -7.63
C GLN A 293 0.43 -9.29 -7.87
N ILE A 294 -0.75 -9.02 -8.39
CA ILE A 294 -1.27 -7.66 -8.45
C ILE A 294 -2.03 -7.38 -7.15
N LEU A 295 -1.62 -6.37 -6.40
CA LEU A 295 -2.37 -5.79 -5.30
C LEU A 295 -3.25 -4.68 -5.86
N MET A 296 -4.54 -4.96 -6.02
CA MET A 296 -5.52 -3.93 -6.35
C MET A 296 -5.58 -2.91 -5.21
N ARG A 297 -5.63 -1.63 -5.54
CA ARG A 297 -5.71 -0.54 -4.58
C ARG A 297 -7.14 -0.30 -4.14
N GLN A 298 -8.08 -0.57 -5.06
CA GLN A 298 -9.52 -0.35 -4.93
C GLN A 298 -10.28 -1.26 -5.89
N GLN A 299 -11.58 -1.45 -5.66
CA GLN A 299 -12.42 -2.31 -6.50
C GLN A 299 -12.47 -1.84 -7.96
N SER A 300 -12.46 -0.54 -8.20
CA SER A 300 -12.48 0.06 -9.54
C SER A 300 -11.18 -0.14 -10.36
N ASP A 301 -10.14 -0.72 -9.76
CA ASP A 301 -8.93 -1.13 -10.48
C ASP A 301 -9.19 -2.30 -11.44
N VAL A 302 -10.35 -2.96 -11.36
CA VAL A 302 -10.83 -3.95 -12.33
C VAL A 302 -11.90 -3.32 -13.22
N GLN A 303 -11.65 -3.37 -14.51
CA GLN A 303 -12.55 -2.81 -15.52
C GLN A 303 -12.89 -3.87 -16.57
N GLN A 304 -14.15 -3.93 -16.95
CA GLN A 304 -14.59 -4.74 -18.09
C GLN A 304 -14.00 -4.14 -19.37
N MET A 305 -13.47 -5.02 -20.22
CA MET A 305 -13.16 -4.64 -21.59
C MET A 305 -14.44 -4.78 -22.42
N GLY A 306 -14.82 -3.73 -23.13
CA GLY A 306 -15.90 -3.83 -24.12
C GLY A 306 -15.62 -4.94 -25.14
N GLU A 307 -16.69 -5.55 -25.65
CA GLU A 307 -16.62 -6.49 -26.74
C GLU A 307 -16.04 -5.87 -28.01
#